data_6ca07312f6ba4a84fdd862cb7fc001e2
#
_entry.id   6ca07312f6ba4a84fdd862cb7fc001e2
#
_cell.length_a   1.000
_cell.length_b   1.000
_cell.length_c   1.000
_cell.angle_alpha   90.00
_cell.angle_beta   90.00
_cell.angle_gamma   90.00
#
_symmetry.space_group_name_H-M   'P 1'
#
loop_
_entity.id
_entity.type
_entity.pdbx_description
1 polymer ?
#
loop_
_entity_poly.entity_id
_entity_poly.type
_entity_poly.pdbx_seq_one_letter_code
_entity_poly.pdbx_strand_id
1 'polypeptide(L)'
;MKIMHHDWQDKIHQYCEQMSSPESSFLQAINDFTWKKMINPRMLSGHLQGQLLSTLVALKQPQCILEIGTFTGYATACLLHTLPKNGEIHSIEADPEIAHKTQAFWAQNNPNHRVQWHVGEALSIIPKLNIQPDFVFVDADKSNYPAYLDICLPLMAANGILLFDNTLWSGRVLNESDIQHDKDTQNMHEFNQYLRSHTNLNVTVLPIRDGLTLVQKMN
;
A
#
# COMPACT_ATOMS: atom_id res chain seq x y z
N MET A 1 -5.80 -32.55 -4.46
CA MET A 1 -6.81 -31.47 -4.37
C MET A 1 -6.22 -30.08 -4.07
N LYS A 2 -5.05 -29.91 -3.40
CA LYS A 2 -4.39 -28.59 -3.13
C LYS A 2 -3.88 -27.85 -4.39
N ILE A 3 -3.50 -28.54 -5.46
CA ILE A 3 -2.92 -27.91 -6.67
C ILE A 3 -3.98 -27.18 -7.51
N MET A 4 -5.24 -27.61 -7.49
CA MET A 4 -6.33 -26.98 -8.27
C MET A 4 -6.78 -25.62 -7.71
N HIS A 5 -6.58 -25.33 -6.42
CA HIS A 5 -7.00 -24.07 -5.84
C HIS A 5 -6.07 -22.89 -6.21
N HIS A 6 -4.77 -23.14 -6.32
CA HIS A 6 -3.80 -22.09 -6.67
C HIS A 6 -3.98 -21.64 -8.13
N ASP A 7 -4.11 -22.59 -9.06
CA ASP A 7 -4.36 -22.33 -10.49
C ASP A 7 -5.67 -21.55 -10.73
N TRP A 8 -6.71 -21.80 -9.94
CA TRP A 8 -7.97 -21.08 -10.04
C TRP A 8 -7.87 -19.62 -9.57
N GLN A 9 -7.18 -19.35 -8.48
CA GLN A 9 -6.97 -17.99 -7.96
C GLN A 9 -6.16 -17.15 -8.93
N ASP A 10 -5.09 -17.71 -9.52
CA ASP A 10 -4.28 -17.03 -10.53
C ASP A 10 -5.09 -16.71 -11.79
N LYS A 11 -5.95 -17.62 -12.24
CA LYS A 11 -6.84 -17.40 -13.41
C LYS A 11 -7.87 -16.31 -13.15
N ILE A 12 -8.48 -16.29 -11.95
CA ILE A 12 -9.39 -15.21 -11.57
C ILE A 12 -8.65 -13.88 -11.54
N HIS A 13 -7.46 -13.83 -10.95
CA HIS A 13 -6.67 -12.61 -10.90
C HIS A 13 -6.36 -12.08 -12.30
N GLN A 14 -5.85 -12.94 -13.19
CA GLN A 14 -5.56 -12.59 -14.58
C GLN A 14 -6.81 -12.10 -15.33
N TYR A 15 -7.95 -12.75 -15.13
CA TYR A 15 -9.22 -12.32 -15.74
C TYR A 15 -9.63 -10.93 -15.23
N CYS A 16 -9.53 -10.69 -13.92
CA CYS A 16 -9.83 -9.37 -13.33
C CYS A 16 -8.91 -8.28 -13.89
N GLU A 17 -7.61 -8.55 -14.03
CA GLU A 17 -6.67 -7.60 -14.64
C GLU A 17 -7.03 -7.29 -16.09
N GLN A 18 -7.36 -8.32 -16.89
CA GLN A 18 -7.75 -8.16 -18.31
C GLN A 18 -9.06 -7.40 -18.49
N MET A 19 -9.99 -7.53 -17.54
CA MET A 19 -11.30 -6.86 -17.60
C MET A 19 -11.29 -5.48 -16.93
N SER A 20 -10.21 -5.11 -16.24
CA SER A 20 -10.05 -3.80 -15.65
C SER A 20 -9.55 -2.77 -16.66
N SER A 21 -9.70 -1.47 -16.34
CA SER A 21 -9.18 -0.39 -17.19
C SER A 21 -7.67 -0.53 -17.40
N PRO A 22 -7.12 -0.29 -18.59
CA PRO A 22 -5.71 -0.51 -18.88
C PRO A 22 -4.81 0.45 -18.07
N GLU A 23 -3.58 0.02 -17.83
CA GLU A 23 -2.55 0.86 -17.24
C GLU A 23 -2.20 2.05 -18.13
N SER A 24 -1.95 3.20 -17.52
CA SER A 24 -1.39 4.34 -18.23
C SER A 24 0.04 4.06 -18.72
N SER A 25 0.50 4.79 -19.73
CA SER A 25 1.88 4.68 -20.22
C SER A 25 2.92 4.95 -19.13
N PHE A 26 2.60 5.80 -18.16
CA PHE A 26 3.50 6.08 -17.04
C PHE A 26 3.58 4.91 -16.06
N LEU A 27 2.48 4.24 -15.73
CA LEU A 27 2.49 3.01 -14.92
C LEU A 27 3.29 1.88 -15.60
N GLN A 28 3.12 1.72 -16.91
CA GLN A 28 3.93 0.78 -17.70
C GLN A 28 5.41 1.13 -17.65
N ALA A 29 5.77 2.41 -17.73
CA ALA A 29 7.16 2.87 -17.62
C ALA A 29 7.76 2.61 -16.24
N ILE A 30 6.98 2.77 -15.14
CA ILE A 30 7.42 2.40 -13.78
C ILE A 30 7.63 0.90 -13.67
N ASN A 31 6.71 0.09 -14.20
CA ASN A 31 6.84 -1.36 -14.23
C ASN A 31 8.13 -1.79 -14.94
N ASP A 32 8.35 -1.29 -16.15
CA ASP A 32 9.58 -1.52 -16.93
C ASP A 32 10.86 -1.11 -16.20
N PHE A 33 10.84 0.07 -15.58
CA PHE A 33 11.95 0.57 -14.76
C PHE A 33 12.23 -0.38 -13.59
N THR A 34 11.19 -0.80 -12.89
CA THR A 34 11.31 -1.69 -11.73
C THR A 34 11.94 -3.03 -12.10
N TRP A 35 11.45 -3.68 -13.17
CA TRP A 35 12.01 -4.95 -13.65
C TRP A 35 13.43 -4.85 -14.14
N LYS A 36 13.83 -3.70 -14.69
CA LYS A 36 15.19 -3.47 -15.21
C LYS A 36 16.20 -3.03 -14.14
N LYS A 37 15.76 -2.41 -13.04
CA LYS A 37 16.66 -1.68 -12.12
C LYS A 37 16.59 -2.14 -10.66
N MET A 38 15.55 -2.87 -10.25
CA MET A 38 15.37 -3.29 -8.86
C MET A 38 15.66 -4.77 -8.66
N ILE A 39 16.21 -5.13 -7.49
CA ILE A 39 16.56 -6.53 -7.15
C ILE A 39 15.30 -7.37 -6.96
N ASN A 40 14.26 -6.78 -6.33
CA ASN A 40 13.00 -7.46 -6.00
C ASN A 40 11.81 -6.84 -6.76
N PRO A 41 11.72 -6.96 -8.10
CA PRO A 41 10.67 -6.28 -8.88
C PRO A 41 9.25 -6.76 -8.56
N ARG A 42 9.11 -7.93 -7.92
CA ARG A 42 7.81 -8.49 -7.51
C ARG A 42 7.14 -7.73 -6.36
N MET A 43 7.86 -6.79 -5.73
CA MET A 43 7.30 -5.90 -4.69
C MET A 43 6.34 -4.85 -5.25
N LEU A 44 6.22 -4.69 -6.57
CA LEU A 44 5.20 -3.82 -7.17
C LEU A 44 3.79 -4.22 -6.74
N SER A 45 2.97 -3.23 -6.42
CA SER A 45 1.54 -3.44 -6.06
C SER A 45 0.73 -4.10 -7.19
N GLY A 46 1.14 -3.90 -8.46
CA GLY A 46 0.51 -4.50 -9.63
C GLY A 46 -0.81 -3.84 -10.05
N HIS A 47 -1.28 -4.24 -11.24
CA HIS A 47 -2.34 -3.56 -11.95
C HIS A 47 -3.68 -3.51 -11.19
N LEU A 48 -4.20 -4.68 -10.77
CA LEU A 48 -5.51 -4.76 -10.11
C LEU A 48 -5.57 -3.96 -8.81
N GLN A 49 -4.54 -4.09 -7.98
CA GLN A 49 -4.45 -3.33 -6.72
C GLN A 49 -4.28 -1.83 -6.99
N GLY A 50 -3.46 -1.45 -7.98
CA GLY A 50 -3.31 -0.06 -8.40
C GLY A 50 -4.62 0.56 -8.86
N GLN A 51 -5.45 -0.16 -9.63
CA GLN A 51 -6.77 0.29 -10.02
C GLN A 51 -7.71 0.46 -8.83
N LEU A 52 -7.65 -0.46 -7.85
CA LEU A 52 -8.43 -0.31 -6.62
C LEU A 52 -8.00 0.93 -5.83
N LEU A 53 -6.70 1.16 -5.66
CA LEU A 53 -6.18 2.36 -4.99
C LEU A 53 -6.68 3.64 -5.67
N SER A 54 -6.57 3.72 -7.01
CA SER A 54 -7.10 4.85 -7.79
C SER A 54 -8.61 5.04 -7.58
N THR A 55 -9.38 3.94 -7.57
CA THR A 55 -10.83 3.99 -7.37
C THR A 55 -11.18 4.48 -5.96
N LEU A 56 -10.49 3.99 -4.93
CA LEU A 56 -10.71 4.42 -3.55
C LEU A 56 -10.38 5.91 -3.38
N VAL A 57 -9.30 6.41 -3.99
CA VAL A 57 -8.96 7.83 -4.01
C VAL A 57 -10.03 8.65 -4.75
N ALA A 58 -10.52 8.16 -5.89
CA ALA A 58 -11.60 8.83 -6.63
C ALA A 58 -12.91 8.95 -5.82
N LEU A 59 -13.25 7.92 -5.04
CA LEU A 59 -14.44 7.90 -4.19
C LEU A 59 -14.26 8.75 -2.92
N LYS A 60 -13.09 8.64 -2.29
CA LYS A 60 -12.78 9.34 -1.03
C LYS A 60 -12.50 10.82 -1.25
N GLN A 61 -11.92 11.20 -2.39
CA GLN A 61 -11.51 12.58 -2.72
C GLN A 61 -10.59 13.20 -1.64
N PRO A 62 -9.48 12.51 -1.26
CA PRO A 62 -8.61 12.96 -0.19
C PRO A 62 -7.87 14.26 -0.58
N GLN A 63 -7.56 15.08 0.44
CA GLN A 63 -6.71 16.26 0.27
C GLN A 63 -5.26 15.97 0.66
N CYS A 64 -5.04 15.04 1.58
CA CYS A 64 -3.71 14.66 2.03
C CYS A 64 -3.60 13.12 2.10
N ILE A 65 -2.72 12.56 1.30
CA ILE A 65 -2.39 11.12 1.32
C ILE A 65 -1.03 10.95 2.02
N LEU A 66 -0.94 10.00 2.95
CA LEU A 66 0.30 9.50 3.49
C LEU A 66 0.56 8.08 2.97
N GLU A 67 1.67 7.88 2.28
CA GLU A 67 2.14 6.58 1.81
C GLU A 67 3.38 6.17 2.59
N ILE A 68 3.36 4.98 3.18
CA ILE A 68 4.47 4.39 3.92
C ILE A 68 4.97 3.17 3.13
N GLY A 69 6.14 3.31 2.51
CA GLY A 69 6.68 2.37 1.53
C GLY A 69 6.42 2.82 0.10
N THR A 70 7.37 3.58 -0.46
CA THR A 70 7.29 4.12 -1.83
C THR A 70 7.73 3.10 -2.88
N PHE A 71 8.83 2.41 -2.61
CA PHE A 71 9.56 1.59 -3.57
C PHE A 71 9.86 2.36 -4.87
N THR A 72 9.31 1.93 -6.01
CA THR A 72 9.48 2.63 -7.30
C THR A 72 8.37 3.61 -7.63
N GLY A 73 7.41 3.80 -6.71
CA GLY A 73 6.33 4.76 -6.82
C GLY A 73 5.16 4.30 -7.70
N TYR A 74 4.98 2.99 -7.90
CA TYR A 74 3.85 2.48 -8.66
C TYR A 74 2.53 2.78 -7.94
N ALA A 75 2.42 2.46 -6.65
CA ALA A 75 1.26 2.80 -5.85
C ALA A 75 1.07 4.32 -5.75
N THR A 76 2.16 5.08 -5.56
CA THR A 76 2.16 6.55 -5.60
C THR A 76 1.52 7.08 -6.88
N ALA A 77 1.86 6.51 -8.05
CA ALA A 77 1.29 6.92 -9.34
C ALA A 77 -0.21 6.60 -9.44
N CYS A 78 -0.63 5.44 -8.92
CA CYS A 78 -2.03 5.06 -8.87
C CYS A 78 -2.85 5.99 -7.95
N LEU A 79 -2.31 6.33 -6.78
CA LEU A 79 -2.91 7.28 -5.84
C LEU A 79 -3.02 8.68 -6.45
N LEU A 80 -1.96 9.12 -7.14
CA LEU A 80 -1.91 10.42 -7.80
C LEU A 80 -2.89 10.57 -8.96
N HIS A 81 -3.21 9.46 -9.65
CA HIS A 81 -4.01 9.47 -10.89
C HIS A 81 -5.39 10.10 -10.71
N THR A 82 -6.05 9.81 -9.61
CA THR A 82 -7.41 10.31 -9.30
C THR A 82 -7.44 11.29 -8.13
N LEU A 83 -6.27 11.67 -7.61
CA LEU A 83 -6.15 12.64 -6.53
C LEU A 83 -6.72 14.01 -6.97
N PRO A 84 -7.58 14.68 -6.17
CA PRO A 84 -8.04 16.02 -6.44
C PRO A 84 -6.91 16.99 -6.77
N LYS A 85 -7.20 18.02 -7.58
CA LYS A 85 -6.16 18.97 -8.05
C LYS A 85 -5.39 19.66 -6.91
N ASN A 86 -6.06 19.90 -5.79
CA ASN A 86 -5.48 20.54 -4.60
C ASN A 86 -4.94 19.53 -3.57
N GLY A 87 -5.03 18.22 -3.88
CA GLY A 87 -4.52 17.17 -3.00
C GLY A 87 -3.03 16.97 -3.18
N GLU A 88 -2.38 16.47 -2.13
CA GLU A 88 -0.96 16.13 -2.11
C GLU A 88 -0.72 14.72 -1.53
N ILE A 89 0.43 14.16 -1.87
CA ILE A 89 0.90 12.87 -1.35
C ILE A 89 2.21 13.08 -0.61
N HIS A 90 2.29 12.63 0.63
CA HIS A 90 3.55 12.45 1.36
C HIS A 90 3.94 11.00 1.28
N SER A 91 4.98 10.68 0.49
CA SER A 91 5.45 9.31 0.25
C SER A 91 6.80 9.10 0.93
N ILE A 92 6.91 8.06 1.76
CA ILE A 92 8.08 7.78 2.59
C ILE A 92 8.76 6.50 2.11
N GLU A 93 10.07 6.59 1.84
CA GLU A 93 10.93 5.45 1.50
C GLU A 93 12.08 5.35 2.50
N ALA A 94 12.25 4.18 3.10
CA ALA A 94 13.29 3.97 4.10
C ALA A 94 14.68 3.82 3.47
N ASP A 95 14.76 3.16 2.30
CA ASP A 95 16.03 2.93 1.60
C ASP A 95 16.43 4.14 0.75
N PRO A 96 17.54 4.84 1.10
CA PRO A 96 17.98 6.03 0.37
C PRO A 96 18.42 5.75 -1.08
N GLU A 97 18.88 4.54 -1.37
CA GLU A 97 19.28 4.16 -2.74
C GLU A 97 18.06 3.98 -3.63
N ILE A 98 17.02 3.29 -3.11
CA ILE A 98 15.74 3.13 -3.81
C ILE A 98 15.09 4.50 -3.99
N ALA A 99 15.02 5.30 -2.94
CA ALA A 99 14.46 6.66 -2.99
C ALA A 99 15.13 7.53 -4.05
N HIS A 100 16.47 7.53 -4.10
CA HIS A 100 17.23 8.29 -5.09
C HIS A 100 16.91 7.86 -6.53
N LYS A 101 16.92 6.54 -6.80
CA LYS A 101 16.61 6.00 -8.12
C LYS A 101 15.17 6.33 -8.54
N THR A 102 14.24 6.20 -7.64
CA THR A 102 12.81 6.47 -7.87
C THR A 102 12.56 7.94 -8.17
N GLN A 103 13.08 8.84 -7.34
CA GLN A 103 12.93 10.28 -7.53
C GLN A 103 13.57 10.75 -8.85
N ALA A 104 14.75 10.23 -9.21
CA ALA A 104 15.41 10.53 -10.47
C ALA A 104 14.57 10.06 -11.68
N PHE A 105 13.99 8.86 -11.61
CA PHE A 105 13.09 8.34 -12.65
C PHE A 105 11.83 9.21 -12.79
N TRP A 106 11.19 9.56 -11.66
CA TRP A 106 9.99 10.39 -11.66
C TRP A 106 10.25 11.79 -12.19
N ALA A 107 11.35 12.44 -11.81
CA ALA A 107 11.72 13.78 -12.29
C ALA A 107 11.85 13.83 -13.81
N GLN A 108 12.30 12.74 -14.44
CA GLN A 108 12.46 12.65 -15.90
C GLN A 108 11.17 12.31 -16.63
N ASN A 109 10.27 11.51 -16.03
CA ASN A 109 9.12 10.93 -16.73
C ASN A 109 7.76 11.55 -16.32
N ASN A 110 7.65 12.06 -15.11
CA ASN A 110 6.43 12.69 -14.61
C ASN A 110 6.76 13.67 -13.46
N PRO A 111 7.38 14.81 -13.75
CA PRO A 111 7.65 15.81 -12.72
C PRO A 111 6.32 16.32 -12.15
N ASN A 112 6.03 15.96 -10.90
CA ASN A 112 4.80 16.31 -10.24
C ASN A 112 5.06 16.87 -8.84
N HIS A 113 4.72 18.14 -8.63
CA HIS A 113 4.96 18.84 -7.36
C HIS A 113 3.97 18.46 -6.24
N ARG A 114 2.97 17.63 -6.53
CA ARG A 114 2.01 17.16 -5.52
C ARG A 114 2.49 15.94 -4.74
N VAL A 115 3.64 15.36 -5.12
CA VAL A 115 4.28 14.28 -4.36
C VAL A 115 5.45 14.85 -3.59
N GLN A 116 5.35 14.80 -2.26
CA GLN A 116 6.39 15.18 -1.31
C GLN A 116 7.16 13.92 -0.91
N TRP A 117 8.39 13.81 -1.39
CA TRP A 117 9.24 12.65 -1.13
C TRP A 117 9.98 12.78 0.20
N HIS A 118 9.86 11.77 1.05
CA HIS A 118 10.57 11.69 2.33
C HIS A 118 11.47 10.46 2.35
N VAL A 119 12.71 10.60 2.82
CA VAL A 119 13.69 9.51 2.86
C VAL A 119 14.07 9.21 4.31
N GLY A 120 13.87 7.98 4.74
CA GLY A 120 14.21 7.47 6.07
C GLY A 120 13.06 6.72 6.74
N GLU A 121 13.28 6.33 7.98
CA GLU A 121 12.34 5.54 8.77
C GLU A 121 11.01 6.28 9.03
N ALA A 122 9.90 5.67 8.63
CA ALA A 122 8.58 6.30 8.68
C ALA A 122 8.18 6.70 10.11
N LEU A 123 8.44 5.86 11.12
CA LEU A 123 8.16 6.17 12.52
C LEU A 123 8.93 7.40 13.05
N SER A 124 10.06 7.74 12.42
CA SER A 124 10.85 8.94 12.77
C SER A 124 10.43 10.18 11.96
N ILE A 125 9.85 9.99 10.79
CA ILE A 125 9.44 11.06 9.86
C ILE A 125 8.03 11.54 10.18
N ILE A 126 7.05 10.63 10.30
CA ILE A 126 5.63 10.95 10.46
C ILE A 126 5.36 11.98 11.58
N PRO A 127 5.97 11.88 12.78
CA PRO A 127 5.72 12.87 13.84
C PRO A 127 6.21 14.29 13.53
N LYS A 128 7.09 14.43 12.52
CA LYS A 128 7.64 15.73 12.09
C LYS A 128 6.87 16.34 10.92
N LEU A 129 6.04 15.52 10.26
CA LEU A 129 5.15 16.00 9.21
C LEU A 129 3.95 16.68 9.88
N ASN A 130 3.85 17.97 9.75
CA ASN A 130 2.69 18.70 10.26
C ASN A 130 1.50 18.55 9.28
N ILE A 131 1.00 17.31 9.13
CA ILE A 131 -0.07 16.94 8.21
C ILE A 131 -1.23 16.27 8.93
N GLN A 132 -2.40 16.30 8.32
CA GLN A 132 -3.58 15.56 8.76
C GLN A 132 -4.07 14.69 7.59
N PRO A 133 -3.53 13.47 7.40
CA PRO A 133 -3.91 12.64 6.28
C PRO A 133 -5.36 12.16 6.42
N ASP A 134 -6.08 12.18 5.32
CA ASP A 134 -7.42 11.61 5.20
C ASP A 134 -7.45 10.32 4.36
N PHE A 135 -6.27 9.94 3.85
CA PHE A 135 -6.01 8.64 3.23
C PHE A 135 -4.59 8.19 3.58
N VAL A 136 -4.44 6.99 4.11
CA VAL A 136 -3.12 6.40 4.44
C VAL A 136 -2.98 5.06 3.74
N PHE A 137 -1.86 4.82 3.08
CA PHE A 137 -1.50 3.53 2.50
C PHE A 137 -0.19 3.03 3.10
N VAL A 138 -0.18 1.81 3.63
CA VAL A 138 0.95 1.19 4.31
C VAL A 138 1.37 -0.07 3.57
N ASP A 139 2.52 -0.02 2.92
CA ASP A 139 3.19 -1.13 2.26
C ASP A 139 4.70 -1.11 2.57
N ALA A 140 5.03 -1.23 3.84
CA ALA A 140 6.39 -1.18 4.35
C ALA A 140 6.74 -2.48 5.12
N ASP A 141 7.69 -2.41 6.04
CA ASP A 141 8.07 -3.53 6.88
C ASP A 141 6.94 -3.98 7.81
N LYS A 142 6.58 -5.24 7.70
CA LYS A 142 5.36 -5.80 8.32
C LYS A 142 5.44 -5.89 9.86
N SER A 143 6.65 -5.96 10.41
CA SER A 143 6.89 -5.96 11.86
C SER A 143 6.44 -4.66 12.56
N ASN A 144 6.41 -3.55 11.84
CA ASN A 144 6.02 -2.24 12.36
C ASN A 144 4.55 -1.86 12.07
N TYR A 145 3.73 -2.76 11.50
CA TYR A 145 2.33 -2.47 11.19
C TYR A 145 1.50 -2.00 12.40
N PRO A 146 1.62 -2.60 13.60
CA PRO A 146 0.95 -2.06 14.79
C PRO A 146 1.38 -0.62 15.11
N ALA A 147 2.70 -0.34 15.04
CA ALA A 147 3.22 1.00 15.30
C ALA A 147 2.76 2.02 14.24
N TYR A 148 2.64 1.61 12.97
CA TYR A 148 2.09 2.48 11.92
C TYR A 148 0.61 2.78 12.16
N LEU A 149 -0.17 1.79 12.62
CA LEU A 149 -1.57 2.03 13.02
C LEU A 149 -1.63 3.06 14.13
N ASP A 150 -0.87 2.83 15.23
CA ASP A 150 -0.90 3.65 16.42
C ASP A 150 -0.47 5.10 16.18
N ILE A 151 0.50 5.32 15.30
CA ILE A 151 0.96 6.68 14.96
C ILE A 151 0.03 7.39 13.97
N CYS A 152 -0.58 6.67 13.03
CA CYS A 152 -1.44 7.26 12.00
C CYS A 152 -2.84 7.59 12.52
N LEU A 153 -3.44 6.72 13.32
CA LEU A 153 -4.83 6.90 13.80
C LEU A 153 -5.10 8.26 14.48
N PRO A 154 -4.23 8.77 15.39
CA PRO A 154 -4.44 10.09 15.99
C PRO A 154 -4.29 11.25 15.01
N LEU A 155 -3.45 11.09 13.98
CA LEU A 155 -3.17 12.14 12.99
C LEU A 155 -4.25 12.22 11.89
N MET A 156 -4.97 11.12 11.67
CA MET A 156 -5.95 11.05 10.59
C MET A 156 -7.10 12.01 10.80
N ALA A 157 -7.53 12.62 9.70
CA ALA A 157 -8.77 13.39 9.64
C ALA A 157 -10.00 12.52 9.97
N ALA A 158 -11.08 13.16 10.40
CA ALA A 158 -12.36 12.49 10.55
C ALA A 158 -12.78 11.82 9.23
N ASN A 159 -13.30 10.61 9.29
CA ASN A 159 -13.62 9.78 8.11
C ASN A 159 -12.41 9.39 7.24
N GLY A 160 -11.19 9.50 7.76
CA GLY A 160 -9.99 9.03 7.08
C GLY A 160 -10.02 7.51 6.83
N ILE A 161 -9.36 7.10 5.76
CA ILE A 161 -9.21 5.69 5.37
C ILE A 161 -7.75 5.29 5.52
N LEU A 162 -7.50 4.14 6.11
CA LEU A 162 -6.16 3.56 6.24
C LEU A 162 -6.17 2.16 5.61
N LEU A 163 -5.21 1.89 4.74
CA LEU A 163 -5.05 0.61 4.07
C LEU A 163 -3.71 -0.01 4.43
N PHE A 164 -3.72 -1.32 4.71
CA PHE A 164 -2.53 -2.13 4.91
C PHE A 164 -2.43 -3.20 3.83
N ASP A 165 -1.28 -3.28 3.16
CA ASP A 165 -1.01 -4.30 2.14
C ASP A 165 -0.49 -5.60 2.74
N ASN A 166 -0.59 -6.70 1.98
CA ASN A 166 -0.09 -8.04 2.28
C ASN A 166 -0.65 -8.68 3.57
N THR A 167 -1.84 -8.31 4.00
CA THR A 167 -2.41 -8.77 5.29
C THR A 167 -2.85 -10.24 5.29
N LEU A 168 -2.94 -10.90 4.14
CA LEU A 168 -3.15 -12.35 4.03
C LEU A 168 -1.84 -13.15 3.93
N TRP A 169 -0.72 -12.48 3.69
CA TRP A 169 0.63 -13.04 3.71
C TRP A 169 0.75 -14.35 2.90
N SER A 170 0.40 -14.28 1.60
CA SER A 170 0.35 -15.42 0.67
C SER A 170 -0.51 -16.59 1.18
N GLY A 171 -1.53 -16.30 1.98
CA GLY A 171 -2.39 -17.31 2.61
C GLY A 171 -1.77 -18.03 3.81
N ARG A 172 -0.53 -17.69 4.20
CA ARG A 172 0.18 -18.35 5.32
C ARG A 172 -0.47 -18.08 6.66
N VAL A 173 -1.19 -16.97 6.83
CA VAL A 173 -2.00 -16.67 8.03
C VAL A 173 -3.13 -17.68 8.27
N LEU A 174 -3.44 -18.57 7.32
CA LEU A 174 -4.42 -19.64 7.44
C LEU A 174 -3.81 -20.96 7.94
N ASN A 175 -2.47 -21.05 8.03
CA ASN A 175 -1.76 -22.26 8.38
C ASN A 175 -1.19 -22.14 9.80
N GLU A 176 -1.73 -22.94 10.73
CA GLU A 176 -1.29 -22.93 12.13
C GLU A 176 0.21 -23.23 12.29
N SER A 177 0.77 -24.13 11.48
CA SER A 177 2.20 -24.41 11.51
C SER A 177 3.05 -23.21 11.10
N ASP A 178 2.65 -22.47 10.06
CA ASP A 178 3.34 -21.26 9.63
C ASP A 178 3.25 -20.16 10.70
N ILE A 179 2.08 -19.98 11.31
CA ILE A 179 1.88 -19.02 12.41
C ILE A 179 2.79 -19.33 13.60
N GLN A 180 3.00 -20.64 13.90
CA GLN A 180 3.84 -21.04 15.04
C GLN A 180 5.35 -20.98 14.78
N HIS A 181 5.79 -21.18 13.53
CA HIS A 181 7.21 -21.38 13.21
C HIS A 181 7.82 -20.30 12.32
N ASP A 182 7.01 -19.39 11.74
CA ASP A 182 7.48 -18.27 10.93
C ASP A 182 7.12 -16.93 11.57
N LYS A 183 8.13 -16.19 11.96
CA LYS A 183 7.95 -14.95 12.73
C LYS A 183 7.16 -13.90 11.97
N ASP A 184 7.35 -13.77 10.65
CA ASP A 184 6.65 -12.79 9.84
C ASP A 184 5.18 -13.15 9.69
N THR A 185 4.87 -14.44 9.51
CA THR A 185 3.48 -14.94 9.50
C THR A 185 2.81 -14.72 10.85
N GLN A 186 3.51 -15.00 11.95
CA GLN A 186 3.01 -14.73 13.30
C GLN A 186 2.69 -13.25 13.49
N ASN A 187 3.63 -12.35 13.16
CA ASN A 187 3.45 -10.90 13.28
C ASN A 187 2.22 -10.43 12.49
N MET A 188 2.03 -10.92 11.26
CA MET A 188 0.90 -10.56 10.43
C MET A 188 -0.43 -11.09 10.99
N HIS A 189 -0.45 -12.33 11.49
CA HIS A 189 -1.63 -12.91 12.12
C HIS A 189 -2.01 -12.12 13.40
N GLU A 190 -1.04 -11.82 14.25
CA GLU A 190 -1.22 -11.02 15.47
C GLU A 190 -1.70 -9.59 15.13
N PHE A 191 -1.17 -8.98 14.08
CA PHE A 191 -1.64 -7.67 13.60
C PHE A 191 -3.10 -7.71 13.15
N ASN A 192 -3.51 -8.72 12.39
CA ASN A 192 -4.92 -8.87 11.99
C ASN A 192 -5.84 -9.04 13.19
N GLN A 193 -5.40 -9.75 14.23
CA GLN A 193 -6.14 -9.88 15.50
C GLN A 193 -6.17 -8.55 16.26
N TYR A 194 -5.06 -7.82 16.27
CA TYR A 194 -4.97 -6.49 16.88
C TYR A 194 -5.95 -5.51 16.24
N LEU A 195 -6.00 -5.44 14.90
CA LEU A 195 -7.00 -4.63 14.20
C LEU A 195 -8.43 -5.00 14.59
N ARG A 196 -8.74 -6.29 14.60
CA ARG A 196 -10.09 -6.78 14.97
C ARG A 196 -10.49 -6.46 16.41
N SER A 197 -9.52 -6.31 17.32
CA SER A 197 -9.79 -6.02 18.73
C SER A 197 -10.25 -4.57 18.98
N HIS A 198 -10.04 -3.66 18.03
CA HIS A 198 -10.44 -2.27 18.15
C HIS A 198 -11.94 -2.09 17.88
N THR A 199 -12.71 -1.79 18.92
CA THR A 199 -14.16 -1.62 18.83
C THR A 199 -14.58 -0.31 18.15
N ASN A 200 -13.66 0.64 18.00
CA ASN A 200 -13.87 1.94 17.37
C ASN A 200 -13.36 1.99 15.91
N LEU A 201 -12.97 0.86 15.35
CA LEU A 201 -12.56 0.74 13.96
C LEU A 201 -13.51 -0.15 13.18
N ASN A 202 -13.84 0.26 11.97
CA ASN A 202 -14.46 -0.61 10.97
C ASN A 202 -13.33 -1.21 10.11
N VAL A 203 -13.18 -2.54 10.15
CA VAL A 203 -12.10 -3.27 9.50
C VAL A 203 -12.66 -4.21 8.45
N THR A 204 -12.16 -4.13 7.23
CA THR A 204 -12.53 -5.03 6.13
C THR A 204 -11.28 -5.59 5.46
N VAL A 205 -11.14 -6.91 5.46
CA VAL A 205 -10.06 -7.61 4.77
C VAL A 205 -10.53 -8.03 3.38
N LEU A 206 -9.82 -7.59 2.34
CA LEU A 206 -10.11 -7.87 0.95
C LEU A 206 -9.09 -8.91 0.41
N PRO A 207 -9.56 -10.00 -0.23
CA PRO A 207 -8.67 -11.02 -0.79
C PRO A 207 -8.16 -10.61 -2.18
N ILE A 208 -7.50 -9.44 -2.25
CA ILE A 208 -6.88 -8.92 -3.47
C ILE A 208 -5.38 -9.13 -3.33
N ARG A 209 -4.79 -9.84 -4.30
CA ARG A 209 -3.38 -10.26 -4.25
C ARG A 209 -3.04 -10.91 -2.91
N ASP A 210 -2.15 -10.32 -2.16
CA ASP A 210 -1.65 -10.82 -0.86
C ASP A 210 -2.47 -10.30 0.35
N GLY A 211 -3.65 -9.78 0.06
CA GLY A 211 -4.59 -9.23 1.04
C GLY A 211 -4.42 -7.74 1.29
N LEU A 212 -5.52 -7.02 1.17
CA LEU A 212 -5.58 -5.59 1.47
C LEU A 212 -6.59 -5.36 2.61
N THR A 213 -6.15 -4.79 3.72
CA THR A 213 -7.04 -4.47 4.84
C THR A 213 -7.38 -3.00 4.85
N LEU A 214 -8.67 -2.72 4.71
CA LEU A 214 -9.25 -1.39 4.81
C LEU A 214 -9.67 -1.13 6.26
N VAL A 215 -9.24 -0.02 6.81
CA VAL A 215 -9.55 0.43 8.17
C VAL A 215 -10.16 1.81 8.13
N GLN A 216 -11.27 1.99 8.82
CA GLN A 216 -11.94 3.27 8.95
C GLN A 216 -12.28 3.52 10.42
N LYS A 217 -12.02 4.74 10.89
CA LYS A 217 -12.39 5.18 12.23
C LYS A 217 -13.92 5.33 12.30
N MET A 218 -14.55 4.66 13.26
CA MET A 218 -15.98 4.87 13.54
C MET A 218 -16.13 6.14 14.38
N ASN A 219 -17.15 6.93 14.05
CA ASN A 219 -17.53 8.13 14.81
C ASN A 219 -18.18 7.77 16.15
#